data_7e2760ad6ab964109a8d059dded4506f
#
_entry.id   7e2760ad6ab964109a8d059dded4506f
#
_cell.length_a   1.000
_cell.length_b   1.000
_cell.length_c   1.000
_cell.angle_alpha   90.00
_cell.angle_beta   90.00
_cell.angle_gamma   90.00
#
_symmetry.space_group_name_H-M   'P 1'
#
loop_
_entity.id
_entity.type
_entity.pdbx_description
1 polymer ?
#
loop_
_entity_poly.entity_id
_entity_poly.type
_entity_poly.pdbx_seq_one_letter_code
_entity_poly.pdbx_strand_id
1 'polypeptide(L)'
;QRFCGSSCHLSGELTLFGFEKALQKLSAALVFEGEKVTDWSASVSLVPGIQTLSFSLEIPEVKLWNPRGHGEQPLYQLHVISMDENNRLSDERIFSVGFRSVHFLPCAGSKDALPYQVQINGKSIYLKGVNYLPPEMSQADITRERLEKLLGNIADANCNLIRIWGGAYIGSEDLYDICDRLGILVWQEFLQSSSGIDNVPSKDPYFLQQLEETARAAIPRLRTHPSLLLYSGGNELTDGEGTPADFRDENIALLQRLVQTLDSRCMLPTSASGPNEFLDLNTPGKNHDVHGPWKYGGVEEHYTLYNQSDSLLHSEFGVDGMANLSALKRILSPEHLTVTNMRENIVWRHRGELWDTYDRTVSIFGSFLPEDLSDFIMCSQYIQAEGLRYALEANRRRAFANCGSIVWQYNEPCPNVSGTNLEDYYGEKKLGYYFVQNAFRPLTPSLRYEKLLWNPGEYGDFRAAILNDSECFKGSLLIEARSYEGELLFSKKSAVLVPENENLMLTPFSIAIPDSPALTIFLTLMGDSTDAPPIVSEYVFFTKGPDGTAQRSVAVALYEKYKK
;
A
#
# COMPACT_ATOMS: atom_id res chain seq x y z
N GLN A 1 -20.45 16.27 2.08
CA GLN A 1 -19.95 17.33 1.19
C GLN A 1 -20.63 17.24 -0.16
N ARG A 2 -21.07 18.36 -0.72
CA ARG A 2 -21.68 18.45 -2.05
C ARG A 2 -21.04 19.59 -2.83
N PHE A 3 -20.47 19.29 -3.99
CA PHE A 3 -19.78 20.25 -4.84
C PHE A 3 -20.70 20.86 -5.90
N CYS A 4 -20.54 22.17 -6.16
CA CYS A 4 -21.20 22.92 -7.21
C CYS A 4 -20.17 23.82 -7.90
N GLY A 5 -19.47 23.29 -8.92
CA GLY A 5 -18.33 23.98 -9.51
C GLY A 5 -17.17 24.10 -8.50
N SER A 6 -16.67 25.32 -8.28
CA SER A 6 -15.61 25.62 -7.31
C SER A 6 -16.13 25.77 -5.87
N SER A 7 -17.45 25.83 -5.66
CA SER A 7 -18.06 25.93 -4.34
C SER A 7 -18.38 24.56 -3.75
N CYS A 8 -18.43 24.50 -2.42
CA CYS A 8 -18.82 23.30 -1.69
C CYS A 8 -19.84 23.64 -0.60
N HIS A 9 -20.84 22.79 -0.47
CA HIS A 9 -21.81 22.82 0.62
C HIS A 9 -21.44 21.71 1.62
N LEU A 10 -21.04 22.11 2.84
CA LEU A 10 -20.75 21.22 3.95
C LEU A 10 -21.95 21.20 4.90
N SER A 11 -22.55 20.04 5.10
CA SER A 11 -23.57 19.80 6.13
C SER A 11 -23.00 18.93 7.23
N GLY A 12 -23.44 19.16 8.46
CA GLY A 12 -23.04 18.39 9.63
C GLY A 12 -24.15 18.32 10.65
N GLU A 13 -23.97 17.42 11.62
CA GLU A 13 -24.87 17.25 12.76
C GLU A 13 -24.08 17.41 14.06
N LEU A 14 -24.63 18.19 14.98
CA LEU A 14 -24.13 18.36 16.33
C LEU A 14 -25.01 17.54 17.29
N THR A 15 -24.38 16.57 17.95
CA THR A 15 -25.03 15.83 19.04
C THR A 15 -24.71 16.52 20.36
N LEU A 16 -25.76 16.97 21.04
CA LEU A 16 -25.71 17.76 22.28
C LEU A 16 -26.28 16.94 23.42
N PHE A 17 -25.63 16.96 24.57
CA PHE A 17 -26.13 16.35 25.79
C PHE A 17 -26.49 17.46 26.80
N GLY A 18 -27.78 17.59 27.08
CA GLY A 18 -28.29 18.51 28.09
C GLY A 18 -28.40 17.84 29.46
N PHE A 19 -27.87 18.48 30.50
CA PHE A 19 -28.05 18.04 31.89
C PHE A 19 -29.34 18.66 32.50
N GLU A 20 -29.65 19.88 32.11
CA GLU A 20 -30.80 20.64 32.56
C GLU A 20 -31.35 21.53 31.42
N LYS A 21 -32.48 22.19 31.66
CA LYS A 21 -33.01 23.13 30.68
C LYS A 21 -32.17 24.40 30.67
N ALA A 22 -31.52 24.67 29.54
CA ALA A 22 -30.63 25.81 29.36
C ALA A 22 -30.69 26.36 27.93
N LEU A 23 -30.44 27.67 27.77
CA LEU A 23 -30.26 28.27 26.46
C LEU A 23 -28.78 28.20 26.11
N GLN A 24 -28.45 27.63 24.94
CA GLN A 24 -27.09 27.56 24.41
C GLN A 24 -26.99 28.29 23.08
N LYS A 25 -25.91 29.04 22.91
CA LYS A 25 -25.49 29.64 21.62
C LYS A 25 -24.44 28.76 20.99
N LEU A 26 -24.78 28.20 19.84
CA LEU A 26 -23.87 27.33 19.08
C LEU A 26 -23.32 28.08 17.88
N SER A 27 -22.06 27.86 17.57
CA SER A 27 -21.45 28.34 16.33
C SER A 27 -20.55 27.26 15.74
N ALA A 28 -20.50 27.24 14.41
CA ALA A 28 -19.57 26.43 13.63
C ALA A 28 -18.86 27.37 12.64
N ALA A 29 -17.55 27.54 12.78
CA ALA A 29 -16.73 28.40 11.90
C ALA A 29 -15.69 27.54 11.18
N LEU A 30 -15.62 27.67 9.85
CA LEU A 30 -14.60 27.05 9.03
C LEU A 30 -13.45 28.03 8.82
N VAL A 31 -12.25 27.60 9.18
CA VAL A 31 -11.01 28.41 9.12
C VAL A 31 -10.00 27.72 8.21
N PHE A 32 -9.33 28.49 7.35
CA PHE A 32 -8.23 28.01 6.52
C PHE A 32 -7.05 28.99 6.59
N GLU A 33 -5.84 28.50 6.87
CA GLU A 33 -4.62 29.32 7.02
C GLU A 33 -4.77 30.49 8.01
N GLY A 34 -5.60 30.29 9.06
CA GLY A 34 -5.87 31.30 10.09
C GLY A 34 -7.00 32.28 9.76
N GLU A 35 -7.53 32.26 8.52
CA GLU A 35 -8.60 33.14 8.09
C GLU A 35 -9.96 32.41 8.12
N LYS A 36 -10.98 33.10 8.64
CA LYS A 36 -12.36 32.57 8.64
C LYS A 36 -12.93 32.58 7.22
N VAL A 37 -13.28 31.40 6.71
CA VAL A 37 -13.87 31.22 5.38
C VAL A 37 -15.39 31.43 5.39
N THR A 38 -16.07 30.80 6.36
CA THR A 38 -17.53 30.88 6.53
C THR A 38 -17.91 30.47 7.94
N ASP A 39 -19.10 30.83 8.38
CA ASP A 39 -19.63 30.43 9.68
C ASP A 39 -21.14 30.25 9.69
N TRP A 40 -21.60 29.52 10.69
CA TRP A 40 -23.00 29.31 11.03
C TRP A 40 -23.19 29.49 12.53
N SER A 41 -24.36 29.97 12.95
CA SER A 41 -24.73 30.07 14.36
C SER A 41 -26.21 29.88 14.60
N ALA A 42 -26.57 29.36 15.78
CA ALA A 42 -27.93 29.19 16.24
C ALA A 42 -28.04 29.29 17.76
N SER A 43 -29.23 29.68 18.24
CA SER A 43 -29.55 29.57 19.65
C SER A 43 -30.52 28.41 19.86
N VAL A 44 -30.24 27.54 20.81
CA VAL A 44 -30.97 26.27 21.04
C VAL A 44 -31.33 26.16 22.51
N SER A 45 -32.60 25.84 22.79
CA SER A 45 -33.03 25.46 24.14
C SER A 45 -32.73 23.97 24.35
N LEU A 46 -31.68 23.67 25.13
CA LEU A 46 -31.42 22.32 25.58
C LEU A 46 -32.45 21.86 26.60
N VAL A 47 -32.77 20.59 26.59
CA VAL A 47 -33.50 19.86 27.62
C VAL A 47 -32.65 18.66 28.07
N PRO A 48 -32.92 18.08 29.26
CA PRO A 48 -32.18 16.89 29.69
C PRO A 48 -32.24 15.76 28.66
N GLY A 49 -31.09 15.18 28.34
CA GLY A 49 -30.91 14.09 27.38
C GLY A 49 -30.16 14.51 26.10
N ILE A 50 -30.24 13.64 25.09
CA ILE A 50 -29.55 13.81 23.81
C ILE A 50 -30.46 14.56 22.83
N GLN A 51 -29.89 15.55 22.17
CA GLN A 51 -30.51 16.31 21.09
C GLN A 51 -29.56 16.42 19.90
N THR A 52 -30.11 16.39 18.69
CA THR A 52 -29.33 16.55 17.46
C THR A 52 -29.76 17.81 16.73
N LEU A 53 -28.79 18.60 16.30
CA LEU A 53 -28.98 19.81 15.51
C LEU A 53 -28.17 19.76 14.24
N SER A 54 -28.80 19.98 13.10
CA SER A 54 -28.07 20.06 11.80
C SER A 54 -27.58 21.49 11.56
N PHE A 55 -26.42 21.62 10.94
CA PHE A 55 -25.87 22.88 10.44
C PHE A 55 -25.39 22.75 8.99
N SER A 56 -25.16 23.88 8.36
CA SER A 56 -24.75 23.94 6.97
C SER A 56 -23.87 25.16 6.72
N LEU A 57 -22.77 24.95 5.99
CA LEU A 57 -21.82 25.97 5.60
C LEU A 57 -21.66 25.97 4.07
N GLU A 58 -21.65 27.16 3.46
CA GLU A 58 -21.29 27.34 2.06
C GLU A 58 -19.87 27.86 1.94
N ILE A 59 -19.05 27.19 1.13
CA ILE A 59 -17.65 27.52 0.89
C ILE A 59 -17.54 27.94 -0.58
N PRO A 60 -17.34 29.24 -0.87
CA PRO A 60 -17.39 29.78 -2.25
C PRO A 60 -16.27 29.24 -3.14
N GLU A 61 -15.06 29.14 -2.60
CA GLU A 61 -13.88 28.64 -3.29
C GLU A 61 -13.18 27.63 -2.37
N VAL A 62 -13.30 26.33 -2.71
CA VAL A 62 -12.73 25.27 -1.91
C VAL A 62 -11.42 24.76 -2.51
N LYS A 63 -10.36 24.70 -1.73
CA LYS A 63 -9.13 23.98 -2.09
C LYS A 63 -9.33 22.50 -1.84
N LEU A 64 -9.11 21.68 -2.87
CA LEU A 64 -9.35 20.25 -2.82
C LEU A 64 -8.16 19.50 -2.25
N TRP A 65 -8.43 18.62 -1.29
CA TRP A 65 -7.46 17.66 -0.76
C TRP A 65 -7.18 16.57 -1.78
N ASN A 66 -5.91 16.28 -2.06
CA ASN A 66 -5.50 15.26 -3.01
C ASN A 66 -4.64 14.17 -2.32
N PRO A 67 -4.67 12.93 -2.80
CA PRO A 67 -3.75 11.92 -2.32
C PRO A 67 -2.30 12.26 -2.73
N ARG A 68 -1.36 11.73 -1.96
CA ARG A 68 0.07 11.91 -2.18
C ARG A 68 0.47 11.63 -3.63
N GLY A 69 1.27 12.53 -4.21
CA GLY A 69 1.72 12.46 -5.61
C GLY A 69 0.74 13.02 -6.63
N HIS A 70 -0.46 13.49 -6.21
CA HIS A 70 -1.50 14.01 -7.12
C HIS A 70 -1.95 15.44 -6.81
N GLY A 71 -1.29 16.12 -5.89
CA GLY A 71 -1.56 17.50 -5.49
C GLY A 71 -1.32 17.72 -4.00
N GLU A 72 -1.75 18.88 -3.52
CA GLU A 72 -1.61 19.30 -2.11
C GLU A 72 -2.70 18.70 -1.22
N GLN A 73 -2.48 18.75 0.11
CA GLN A 73 -3.37 18.26 1.16
C GLN A 73 -3.93 19.41 2.01
N PRO A 74 -4.71 20.36 1.45
CA PRO A 74 -5.29 21.44 2.24
C PRO A 74 -6.28 20.90 3.27
N LEU A 75 -6.06 21.25 4.53
CA LEU A 75 -6.92 20.90 5.67
C LEU A 75 -7.44 22.17 6.30
N TYR A 76 -8.75 22.26 6.38
CA TYR A 76 -9.49 23.31 7.05
C TYR A 76 -9.71 22.93 8.52
N GLN A 77 -9.87 23.90 9.39
CA GLN A 77 -10.28 23.69 10.78
C GLN A 77 -11.76 24.09 10.94
N LEU A 78 -12.58 23.16 11.37
CA LEU A 78 -13.97 23.42 11.74
C LEU A 78 -14.02 23.61 13.27
N HIS A 79 -14.17 24.87 13.70
CA HIS A 79 -14.31 25.24 15.10
C HIS A 79 -15.80 25.21 15.46
N VAL A 80 -16.18 24.32 16.38
CA VAL A 80 -17.54 24.21 16.92
C VAL A 80 -17.49 24.67 18.38
N ILE A 81 -18.29 25.68 18.70
CA ILE A 81 -18.30 26.31 20.03
C ILE A 81 -19.73 26.33 20.56
N SER A 82 -19.88 25.98 21.83
CA SER A 82 -21.10 26.13 22.60
C SER A 82 -20.90 27.13 23.75
N MET A 83 -21.77 28.14 23.87
CA MET A 83 -21.74 29.13 24.92
C MET A 83 -23.09 29.19 25.65
N ASP A 84 -23.07 29.49 26.95
CA ASP A 84 -24.27 29.75 27.72
C ASP A 84 -24.94 31.10 27.35
N GLU A 85 -26.06 31.42 27.96
CA GLU A 85 -26.79 32.69 27.78
C GLU A 85 -25.95 33.93 28.10
N ASN A 86 -24.96 33.79 28.99
CA ASN A 86 -24.03 34.85 29.43
C ASN A 86 -22.77 34.93 28.60
N ASN A 87 -22.68 34.21 27.46
CA ASN A 87 -21.50 34.07 26.57
C ASN A 87 -20.28 33.42 27.26
N ARG A 88 -20.48 32.56 28.26
CA ARG A 88 -19.42 31.76 28.83
C ARG A 88 -19.27 30.47 28.01
N LEU A 89 -18.04 30.08 27.76
CA LEU A 89 -17.73 28.84 27.03
C LEU A 89 -18.26 27.61 27.81
N SER A 90 -19.10 26.83 27.17
CA SER A 90 -19.62 25.55 27.69
C SER A 90 -18.84 24.36 27.15
N ASP A 91 -18.59 24.32 25.85
CA ASP A 91 -17.76 23.29 25.19
C ASP A 91 -17.17 23.84 23.88
N GLU A 92 -16.01 23.27 23.46
CA GLU A 92 -15.35 23.59 22.22
C GLU A 92 -14.78 22.31 21.59
N ARG A 93 -14.95 22.19 20.27
CA ARG A 93 -14.35 21.12 19.46
C ARG A 93 -13.76 21.70 18.18
N ILE A 94 -12.58 21.20 17.81
CA ILE A 94 -11.92 21.54 16.55
C ILE A 94 -11.72 20.27 15.76
N PHE A 95 -12.18 20.26 14.52
CA PHE A 95 -12.05 19.13 13.60
C PHE A 95 -11.23 19.55 12.40
N SER A 96 -10.35 18.67 11.95
CA SER A 96 -9.67 18.80 10.64
C SER A 96 -10.61 18.34 9.54
N VAL A 97 -10.75 19.11 8.48
CA VAL A 97 -11.68 18.82 7.37
C VAL A 97 -10.96 19.00 6.03
N GLY A 98 -10.92 17.95 5.22
CA GLY A 98 -10.47 18.01 3.85
C GLY A 98 -11.65 17.85 2.87
N PHE A 99 -11.56 18.51 1.73
CA PHE A 99 -12.62 18.48 0.70
C PHE A 99 -12.14 17.72 -0.52
N ARG A 100 -12.86 16.67 -0.92
CA ARG A 100 -12.58 15.89 -2.13
C ARG A 100 -13.82 15.18 -2.65
N SER A 101 -13.85 14.91 -3.95
CA SER A 101 -14.79 13.96 -4.54
C SER A 101 -14.10 12.61 -4.76
N VAL A 102 -14.83 11.51 -4.57
CA VAL A 102 -14.34 10.14 -4.82
C VAL A 102 -15.38 9.38 -5.62
N HIS A 103 -14.94 8.74 -6.67
CA HIS A 103 -15.75 7.83 -7.49
C HIS A 103 -15.01 6.52 -7.67
N PHE A 104 -15.76 5.43 -7.65
CA PHE A 104 -15.27 4.11 -8.01
C PHE A 104 -15.82 3.73 -9.38
N LEU A 105 -14.94 3.39 -10.31
CA LEU A 105 -15.26 3.08 -11.69
C LEU A 105 -14.85 1.65 -12.02
N PRO A 106 -15.48 1.01 -13.02
CA PRO A 106 -15.00 -0.27 -13.54
C PRO A 106 -13.55 -0.15 -14.04
N CYS A 107 -12.73 -1.18 -13.79
CA CYS A 107 -11.40 -1.26 -14.38
C CYS A 107 -11.47 -1.39 -15.90
N ALA A 108 -10.48 -0.87 -16.61
CA ALA A 108 -10.45 -0.91 -18.07
C ALA A 108 -10.54 -2.35 -18.59
N GLY A 109 -11.54 -2.60 -19.43
CA GLY A 109 -11.80 -3.93 -20.03
C GLY A 109 -12.48 -4.95 -19.12
N SER A 110 -12.78 -4.62 -17.85
CA SER A 110 -13.47 -5.53 -16.94
C SER A 110 -14.96 -5.64 -17.26
N LYS A 111 -15.54 -6.83 -16.97
CA LYS A 111 -16.98 -7.09 -17.03
C LYS A 111 -17.38 -7.75 -15.72
N ASP A 112 -18.52 -7.37 -15.18
CA ASP A 112 -19.14 -8.00 -14.01
C ASP A 112 -18.30 -7.95 -12.71
N ALA A 113 -17.21 -7.17 -12.69
CA ALA A 113 -16.39 -6.96 -11.52
C ALA A 113 -16.89 -5.77 -10.67
N LEU A 114 -16.56 -5.78 -9.38
CA LEU A 114 -16.70 -4.60 -8.55
C LEU A 114 -15.83 -3.45 -9.12
N PRO A 115 -16.22 -2.20 -8.91
CA PRO A 115 -15.47 -1.06 -9.42
C PRO A 115 -14.24 -0.80 -8.54
N TYR A 116 -13.05 -1.18 -9.03
CA TYR A 116 -11.79 -0.98 -8.28
C TYR A 116 -10.99 0.24 -8.75
N GLN A 117 -11.34 0.85 -9.88
CA GLN A 117 -10.65 2.06 -10.33
C GLN A 117 -11.12 3.26 -9.51
N VAL A 118 -10.20 3.85 -8.76
CA VAL A 118 -10.46 5.02 -7.92
C VAL A 118 -10.24 6.29 -8.74
N GLN A 119 -11.20 7.20 -8.68
CA GLN A 119 -11.08 8.56 -9.21
C GLN A 119 -11.26 9.56 -8.08
N ILE A 120 -10.29 10.45 -7.86
CA ILE A 120 -10.33 11.51 -6.85
C ILE A 120 -10.20 12.85 -7.56
N ASN A 121 -11.14 13.76 -7.28
CA ASN A 121 -11.19 15.09 -7.90
C ASN A 121 -11.13 15.05 -9.43
N GLY A 122 -11.73 14.04 -10.04
CA GLY A 122 -11.78 13.84 -11.49
C GLY A 122 -10.53 13.14 -12.07
N LYS A 123 -9.49 12.87 -11.29
CA LYS A 123 -8.28 12.16 -11.75
C LYS A 123 -8.31 10.69 -11.31
N SER A 124 -7.99 9.77 -12.22
CA SER A 124 -7.79 8.36 -11.92
C SER A 124 -6.50 8.17 -11.12
N ILE A 125 -6.58 7.41 -10.02
CA ILE A 125 -5.47 7.18 -9.10
C ILE A 125 -5.10 5.70 -9.16
N TYR A 126 -3.85 5.38 -9.49
CA TYR A 126 -3.31 4.05 -9.29
C TYR A 126 -2.96 3.85 -7.81
N LEU A 127 -3.53 2.83 -7.17
CA LEU A 127 -3.31 2.55 -5.76
C LEU A 127 -1.93 1.90 -5.55
N LYS A 128 -1.01 2.67 -5.01
CA LYS A 128 0.36 2.25 -4.63
C LYS A 128 0.39 2.04 -3.13
N GLY A 129 0.10 0.81 -2.70
CA GLY A 129 -0.23 0.53 -1.32
C GLY A 129 0.69 -0.45 -0.61
N VAL A 130 0.57 -0.43 0.70
CA VAL A 130 1.13 -1.43 1.61
C VAL A 130 0.08 -1.84 2.64
N ASN A 131 0.11 -3.11 3.04
CA ASN A 131 -0.66 -3.58 4.19
C ASN A 131 0.04 -3.08 5.47
N TYR A 132 -0.74 -2.45 6.32
CA TYR A 132 -0.31 -1.91 7.60
C TYR A 132 -0.76 -2.84 8.73
N LEU A 133 0.19 -3.27 9.54
CA LEU A 133 -0.05 -3.98 10.80
C LEU A 133 0.17 -3.03 11.97
N PRO A 134 -0.40 -3.33 13.15
CA PRO A 134 -0.05 -2.58 14.36
C PRO A 134 1.47 -2.55 14.53
N PRO A 135 2.08 -1.40 14.83
CA PRO A 135 3.53 -1.33 15.06
C PRO A 135 3.94 -1.90 16.43
N GLU A 136 2.98 -2.27 17.28
CA GLU A 136 3.15 -2.90 18.60
C GLU A 136 2.08 -3.97 18.82
N MET A 137 2.40 -4.99 19.61
CA MET A 137 1.44 -6.03 20.02
C MET A 137 0.33 -5.47 20.91
N SER A 138 0.61 -4.44 21.69
CA SER A 138 -0.35 -3.74 22.54
C SER A 138 -0.70 -2.40 21.93
N GLN A 139 -1.99 -2.15 21.68
CA GLN A 139 -2.46 -0.88 21.14
C GLN A 139 -2.12 0.31 22.06
N ALA A 140 -2.05 0.09 23.38
CA ALA A 140 -1.71 1.11 24.36
C ALA A 140 -0.27 1.61 24.26
N ASP A 141 0.62 0.81 23.66
CA ASP A 141 2.04 1.15 23.50
C ASP A 141 2.33 1.89 22.20
N ILE A 142 1.33 2.08 21.35
CA ILE A 142 1.46 2.81 20.09
C ILE A 142 1.43 4.31 20.38
N THR A 143 2.57 4.95 20.19
CA THR A 143 2.70 6.41 20.35
C THR A 143 2.52 7.15 19.03
N ARG A 144 2.08 8.41 19.10
CA ARG A 144 1.99 9.28 17.93
C ARG A 144 3.35 9.42 17.22
N GLU A 145 4.44 9.54 17.96
CA GLU A 145 5.79 9.65 17.39
C GLU A 145 6.16 8.42 16.55
N ARG A 146 5.81 7.19 17.04
CA ARG A 146 6.03 5.95 16.29
C ARG A 146 5.22 5.92 15.00
N LEU A 147 3.96 6.37 15.06
CA LEU A 147 3.10 6.50 13.87
C LEU A 147 3.64 7.53 12.88
N GLU A 148 4.09 8.72 13.34
CA GLU A 148 4.69 9.75 12.49
C GLU A 148 5.89 9.21 11.71
N LYS A 149 6.79 8.48 12.38
CA LYS A 149 7.95 7.87 11.75
C LYS A 149 7.54 6.81 10.73
N LEU A 150 6.65 5.89 11.11
CA LEU A 150 6.22 4.77 10.26
C LEU A 150 5.49 5.28 9.01
N LEU A 151 4.48 6.13 9.19
CA LEU A 151 3.69 6.68 8.09
C LEU A 151 4.52 7.63 7.21
N GLY A 152 5.46 8.38 7.81
CA GLY A 152 6.45 9.18 7.08
C GLY A 152 7.30 8.31 6.15
N ASN A 153 7.81 7.18 6.64
CA ASN A 153 8.57 6.23 5.81
C ASN A 153 7.72 5.60 4.71
N ILE A 154 6.44 5.30 4.96
CA ILE A 154 5.49 4.82 3.95
C ILE A 154 5.29 5.88 2.86
N ALA A 155 5.10 7.13 3.26
CA ALA A 155 5.00 8.25 2.33
C ALA A 155 6.27 8.41 1.48
N ASP A 156 7.45 8.30 2.09
CA ASP A 156 8.75 8.39 1.41
C ASP A 156 9.00 7.22 0.45
N ALA A 157 8.36 6.05 0.70
CA ALA A 157 8.34 4.92 -0.24
C ALA A 157 7.45 5.18 -1.47
N ASN A 158 6.94 6.40 -1.68
CA ASN A 158 5.99 6.76 -2.74
C ASN A 158 4.64 6.03 -2.68
N CYS A 159 4.30 5.48 -1.51
CA CYS A 159 2.98 4.90 -1.28
C CYS A 159 1.93 6.00 -1.13
N ASN A 160 0.74 5.77 -1.68
CA ASN A 160 -0.42 6.64 -1.53
C ASN A 160 -1.58 5.96 -0.79
N LEU A 161 -1.39 4.72 -0.32
CA LEU A 161 -2.41 3.94 0.37
C LEU A 161 -1.80 3.05 1.45
N ILE A 162 -2.48 2.97 2.59
CA ILE A 162 -2.34 1.87 3.54
C ILE A 162 -3.65 1.08 3.62
N ARG A 163 -3.57 -0.24 3.71
CA ARG A 163 -4.68 -1.10 4.08
C ARG A 163 -4.47 -1.56 5.52
N ILE A 164 -5.39 -1.16 6.41
CA ILE A 164 -5.39 -1.61 7.81
C ILE A 164 -6.07 -2.98 7.85
N TRP A 165 -5.25 -3.99 8.08
CA TRP A 165 -5.66 -5.40 8.08
C TRP A 165 -6.70 -5.71 9.16
N GLY A 166 -7.72 -6.51 8.82
CA GLY A 166 -8.86 -6.84 9.68
C GLY A 166 -8.51 -7.69 10.93
N GLY A 167 -7.33 -8.29 10.97
CA GLY A 167 -6.78 -8.95 12.17
C GLY A 167 -6.11 -7.97 13.15
N ALA A 168 -6.15 -6.65 12.89
CA ALA A 168 -5.55 -5.62 13.71
C ALA A 168 -6.58 -4.90 14.60
N TYR A 169 -6.76 -3.61 14.39
CA TYR A 169 -7.70 -2.76 15.13
C TYR A 169 -8.23 -1.62 14.23
N ILE A 170 -9.28 -0.95 14.67
CA ILE A 170 -9.73 0.28 14.01
C ILE A 170 -8.68 1.38 14.23
N GLY A 171 -8.21 2.01 13.16
CA GLY A 171 -7.20 3.05 13.23
C GLY A 171 -7.53 4.16 14.22
N SER A 172 -6.49 4.65 14.94
CA SER A 172 -6.62 5.74 15.90
C SER A 172 -6.79 7.10 15.21
N GLU A 173 -7.25 8.11 15.95
CA GLU A 173 -7.29 9.49 15.48
C GLU A 173 -5.91 9.96 15.00
N ASP A 174 -4.86 9.67 15.78
CA ASP A 174 -3.49 10.03 15.41
C ASP A 174 -3.07 9.44 14.06
N LEU A 175 -3.41 8.16 13.80
CA LEU A 175 -3.11 7.52 12.51
C LEU A 175 -3.80 8.27 11.35
N TYR A 176 -5.09 8.57 11.52
CA TYR A 176 -5.85 9.25 10.47
C TYR A 176 -5.41 10.70 10.28
N ASP A 177 -5.14 11.45 11.36
CA ASP A 177 -4.60 12.81 11.28
C ASP A 177 -3.28 12.88 10.51
N ILE A 178 -2.40 11.89 10.73
CA ILE A 178 -1.13 11.81 10.02
C ILE A 178 -1.36 11.46 8.55
N CYS A 179 -2.24 10.51 8.25
CA CYS A 179 -2.61 10.15 6.88
C CYS A 179 -3.24 11.33 6.12
N ASP A 180 -4.11 12.10 6.78
CA ASP A 180 -4.73 13.32 6.22
C ASP A 180 -3.66 14.35 5.80
N ARG A 181 -2.65 14.58 6.66
CA ARG A 181 -1.55 15.52 6.37
C ARG A 181 -0.58 15.03 5.31
N LEU A 182 -0.30 13.72 5.27
CA LEU A 182 0.64 13.12 4.33
C LEU A 182 0.01 12.76 2.97
N GLY A 183 -1.31 12.82 2.85
CA GLY A 183 -2.03 12.42 1.65
C GLY A 183 -2.10 10.91 1.44
N ILE A 184 -1.95 10.11 2.51
CA ILE A 184 -2.04 8.66 2.45
C ILE A 184 -3.50 8.26 2.55
N LEU A 185 -4.03 7.58 1.53
CA LEU A 185 -5.35 6.99 1.56
C LEU A 185 -5.39 5.82 2.55
N VAL A 186 -6.53 5.61 3.20
CA VAL A 186 -6.73 4.52 4.15
C VAL A 186 -7.86 3.61 3.67
N TRP A 187 -7.56 2.33 3.54
CA TRP A 187 -8.52 1.26 3.43
C TRP A 187 -8.66 0.60 4.80
N GLN A 188 -9.81 0.78 5.45
CA GLN A 188 -10.08 0.24 6.78
C GLN A 188 -10.90 -1.05 6.68
N GLU A 189 -10.36 -2.16 7.14
CA GLU A 189 -11.14 -3.37 7.35
C GLU A 189 -11.84 -3.37 8.71
N PHE A 190 -13.02 -3.98 8.78
CA PHE A 190 -13.62 -4.31 10.06
C PHE A 190 -12.92 -5.50 10.70
N LEU A 191 -13.12 -5.68 12.03
CA LEU A 191 -12.31 -6.56 12.87
C LEU A 191 -12.64 -8.04 12.67
N GLN A 192 -12.38 -8.54 11.47
CA GLN A 192 -12.51 -9.94 11.07
C GLN A 192 -11.35 -10.34 10.17
N SER A 193 -10.84 -11.53 10.34
CA SER A 193 -9.75 -12.07 9.51
C SER A 193 -9.83 -13.59 9.42
N SER A 194 -9.24 -14.14 8.35
CA SER A 194 -8.97 -15.57 8.24
C SER A 194 -8.23 -16.11 9.46
N SER A 195 -8.63 -17.26 9.92
CA SER A 195 -7.99 -17.94 11.08
C SER A 195 -7.08 -19.11 10.66
N GLY A 196 -7.13 -19.50 9.38
CA GLY A 196 -6.51 -20.72 8.89
C GLY A 196 -7.22 -22.00 9.34
N ILE A 197 -8.34 -21.88 10.06
CA ILE A 197 -9.18 -23.00 10.54
C ILE A 197 -10.58 -22.89 9.91
N ASP A 198 -11.21 -21.73 10.09
CA ASP A 198 -12.52 -21.42 9.54
C ASP A 198 -12.53 -19.92 9.17
N ASN A 199 -12.68 -19.65 7.87
CA ASN A 199 -12.69 -18.30 7.32
C ASN A 199 -14.12 -17.80 7.03
N VAL A 200 -15.14 -18.57 7.41
CA VAL A 200 -16.54 -18.16 7.24
C VAL A 200 -16.89 -17.07 8.26
N PRO A 201 -17.47 -15.93 7.83
CA PRO A 201 -17.88 -14.88 8.74
C PRO A 201 -18.85 -15.40 9.81
N SER A 202 -18.56 -15.11 11.07
CA SER A 202 -19.36 -15.62 12.20
C SER A 202 -20.82 -15.16 12.12
N LYS A 203 -21.73 -16.07 12.45
CA LYS A 203 -23.18 -15.83 12.60
C LYS A 203 -23.61 -15.87 14.07
N ASP A 204 -22.66 -15.98 15.00
CA ASP A 204 -22.95 -15.95 16.43
C ASP A 204 -23.61 -14.60 16.80
N PRO A 205 -24.78 -14.58 17.44
CA PRO A 205 -25.49 -13.35 17.73
C PRO A 205 -24.72 -12.38 18.63
N TYR A 206 -23.92 -12.90 19.57
CA TYR A 206 -23.09 -12.07 20.44
C TYR A 206 -21.96 -11.39 19.63
N PHE A 207 -21.30 -12.14 18.75
CA PHE A 207 -20.29 -11.59 17.86
C PHE A 207 -20.87 -10.52 16.93
N LEU A 208 -22.02 -10.79 16.30
CA LEU A 208 -22.70 -9.81 15.43
C LEU A 208 -23.07 -8.54 16.18
N GLN A 209 -23.52 -8.64 17.44
CA GLN A 209 -23.78 -7.47 18.27
C GLN A 209 -22.50 -6.67 18.52
N GLN A 210 -21.39 -7.31 18.90
CA GLN A 210 -20.13 -6.62 19.14
C GLN A 210 -19.59 -5.95 17.87
N LEU A 211 -19.72 -6.62 16.73
CA LEU A 211 -19.34 -6.09 15.42
C LEU A 211 -20.17 -4.86 15.04
N GLU A 212 -21.48 -4.91 15.26
CA GLU A 212 -22.40 -3.77 15.06
C GLU A 212 -22.04 -2.60 15.95
N GLU A 213 -21.85 -2.81 17.26
CA GLU A 213 -21.47 -1.78 18.22
C GLU A 213 -20.14 -1.12 17.83
N THR A 214 -19.15 -1.93 17.46
CA THR A 214 -17.85 -1.44 16.98
C THR A 214 -17.99 -0.58 15.72
N ALA A 215 -18.74 -1.05 14.74
CA ALA A 215 -18.94 -0.32 13.48
C ALA A 215 -19.71 1.00 13.71
N ARG A 216 -20.76 0.99 14.56
CA ARG A 216 -21.53 2.20 14.93
C ARG A 216 -20.68 3.24 15.67
N ALA A 217 -19.70 2.82 16.45
CA ALA A 217 -18.77 3.71 17.13
C ALA A 217 -17.69 4.25 16.17
N ALA A 218 -17.16 3.39 15.30
CA ALA A 218 -16.05 3.71 14.41
C ALA A 218 -16.44 4.61 13.23
N ILE A 219 -17.51 4.26 12.50
CA ILE A 219 -17.85 4.93 11.24
C ILE A 219 -18.07 6.45 11.40
N PRO A 220 -18.85 6.96 12.39
CA PRO A 220 -19.03 8.40 12.57
C PRO A 220 -17.74 9.16 12.86
N ARG A 221 -16.79 8.53 13.54
CA ARG A 221 -15.49 9.08 13.84
C ARG A 221 -14.61 9.13 12.58
N LEU A 222 -14.50 8.02 11.86
CA LEU A 222 -13.63 7.87 10.71
C LEU A 222 -14.10 8.65 9.47
N ARG A 223 -15.40 8.80 9.27
CA ARG A 223 -15.96 9.46 8.09
C ARG A 223 -15.57 10.94 7.94
N THR A 224 -15.05 11.57 8.99
CA THR A 224 -14.58 12.96 8.94
C THR A 224 -13.23 13.12 8.23
N HIS A 225 -12.44 12.05 8.15
CA HIS A 225 -11.10 12.08 7.58
C HIS A 225 -11.10 12.00 6.05
N PRO A 226 -10.44 12.93 5.34
CA PRO A 226 -10.32 12.86 3.89
C PRO A 226 -9.43 11.70 3.43
N SER A 227 -8.52 11.19 4.25
CA SER A 227 -7.69 10.02 3.94
C SER A 227 -8.50 8.72 3.84
N LEU A 228 -9.57 8.54 4.62
CA LEU A 228 -10.38 7.33 4.55
C LEU A 228 -11.00 7.14 3.18
N LEU A 229 -10.54 6.14 2.42
CA LEU A 229 -10.98 5.85 1.06
C LEU A 229 -12.20 4.93 1.02
N LEU A 230 -12.09 3.76 1.67
CA LEU A 230 -13.12 2.72 1.65
C LEU A 230 -13.05 1.84 2.91
N TYR A 231 -14.10 1.07 3.13
CA TYR A 231 -14.18 0.01 4.12
C TYR A 231 -14.16 -1.37 3.45
N SER A 232 -13.81 -2.43 4.20
CA SER A 232 -14.14 -3.80 3.85
C SER A 232 -14.57 -4.62 5.06
N GLY A 233 -15.31 -5.69 4.80
CA GLY A 233 -15.89 -6.53 5.86
C GLY A 233 -14.85 -7.27 6.70
N GLY A 234 -13.68 -7.52 6.14
CA GLY A 234 -12.55 -8.17 6.81
C GLY A 234 -11.59 -8.80 5.81
N ASN A 235 -10.58 -9.52 6.33
CA ASN A 235 -9.52 -10.15 5.56
C ASN A 235 -9.83 -11.63 5.27
N GLU A 236 -9.74 -12.03 4.00
CA GLU A 236 -9.81 -13.43 3.53
C GLU A 236 -11.03 -14.19 4.08
N LEU A 237 -12.17 -13.52 4.12
CA LEU A 237 -13.41 -14.13 4.54
C LEU A 237 -14.03 -14.88 3.35
N THR A 238 -14.38 -16.15 3.57
CA THR A 238 -14.92 -17.01 2.53
C THR A 238 -16.30 -17.55 2.89
N ASP A 239 -17.04 -18.05 1.90
CA ASP A 239 -18.18 -18.93 2.14
C ASP A 239 -17.69 -20.33 2.58
N GLY A 240 -18.60 -21.24 2.88
CA GLY A 240 -18.24 -22.61 3.29
C GLY A 240 -17.56 -23.45 2.19
N GLU A 241 -17.45 -22.93 0.96
CA GLU A 241 -16.84 -23.59 -0.19
C GLU A 241 -15.51 -22.98 -0.61
N GLY A 242 -15.04 -21.97 0.13
CA GLY A 242 -13.75 -21.29 -0.10
C GLY A 242 -13.81 -20.17 -1.15
N THR A 243 -15.01 -19.72 -1.55
CA THR A 243 -15.17 -18.53 -2.40
C THR A 243 -15.19 -17.28 -1.51
N PRO A 244 -14.56 -16.15 -1.89
CA PRO A 244 -14.67 -14.92 -1.14
C PRO A 244 -16.11 -14.55 -0.79
N ALA A 245 -16.35 -14.26 0.50
CA ALA A 245 -17.67 -13.88 1.00
C ALA A 245 -18.16 -12.59 0.32
N ASP A 246 -19.45 -12.53 0.03
CA ASP A 246 -20.06 -11.36 -0.59
C ASP A 246 -21.20 -10.76 0.27
N PHE A 247 -21.89 -9.75 -0.24
CA PHE A 247 -22.97 -9.06 0.46
C PHE A 247 -24.23 -9.90 0.70
N ARG A 248 -24.30 -11.15 0.24
CA ARG A 248 -25.36 -12.11 0.58
C ARG A 248 -25.13 -12.74 1.95
N ASP A 249 -23.88 -12.70 2.43
CA ASP A 249 -23.54 -13.14 3.78
C ASP A 249 -24.16 -12.20 4.82
N GLU A 250 -24.84 -12.74 5.83
CA GLU A 250 -25.57 -11.97 6.86
C GLU A 250 -24.67 -11.01 7.64
N ASN A 251 -23.48 -11.46 8.00
CA ASN A 251 -22.48 -10.66 8.72
C ASN A 251 -22.00 -9.49 7.86
N ILE A 252 -21.61 -9.78 6.59
CA ILE A 252 -21.14 -8.76 5.64
C ILE A 252 -22.28 -7.78 5.28
N ALA A 253 -23.51 -8.29 5.11
CA ALA A 253 -24.69 -7.45 4.85
C ALA A 253 -25.01 -6.52 6.03
N LEU A 254 -24.77 -6.95 7.28
CA LEU A 254 -24.90 -6.09 8.46
C LEU A 254 -23.98 -4.88 8.36
N LEU A 255 -22.69 -5.11 8.10
CA LEU A 255 -21.69 -4.06 7.94
C LEU A 255 -22.01 -3.11 6.77
N GLN A 256 -22.44 -3.68 5.63
CA GLN A 256 -22.84 -2.87 4.47
C GLN A 256 -23.99 -1.91 4.81
N ARG A 257 -25.04 -2.40 5.49
CA ARG A 257 -26.15 -1.54 5.92
C ARG A 257 -25.71 -0.42 6.86
N LEU A 258 -24.76 -0.72 7.77
CA LEU A 258 -24.21 0.29 8.69
C LEU A 258 -23.42 1.35 7.94
N VAL A 259 -22.52 0.94 7.04
CA VAL A 259 -21.77 1.88 6.21
C VAL A 259 -22.71 2.74 5.37
N GLN A 260 -23.67 2.17 4.65
CA GLN A 260 -24.63 2.91 3.83
C GLN A 260 -25.52 3.88 4.64
N THR A 261 -25.78 3.57 5.91
CA THR A 261 -26.60 4.43 6.79
C THR A 261 -25.78 5.57 7.39
N LEU A 262 -24.52 5.32 7.72
CA LEU A 262 -23.68 6.24 8.52
C LEU A 262 -22.63 6.97 7.69
N ASP A 263 -22.30 6.49 6.48
CA ASP A 263 -21.31 7.08 5.59
C ASP A 263 -21.73 6.88 4.11
N SER A 264 -21.09 7.59 3.20
CA SER A 264 -21.30 7.47 1.75
C SER A 264 -20.15 6.77 1.02
N ARG A 265 -19.15 6.27 1.75
CA ARG A 265 -17.98 5.63 1.17
C ARG A 265 -18.28 4.24 0.65
N CYS A 266 -17.47 3.79 -0.29
CA CYS A 266 -17.50 2.43 -0.81
C CYS A 266 -17.17 1.43 0.30
N MET A 267 -17.78 0.26 0.23
CA MET A 267 -17.43 -0.90 1.02
C MET A 267 -17.23 -2.10 0.09
N LEU A 268 -16.11 -2.82 0.26
CA LEU A 268 -15.88 -4.14 -0.31
C LEU A 268 -16.37 -5.22 0.67
N PRO A 269 -16.88 -6.36 0.20
CA PRO A 269 -17.40 -7.40 1.09
C PRO A 269 -16.28 -8.02 1.96
N THR A 270 -15.15 -8.28 1.38
CA THR A 270 -13.92 -8.79 2.02
C THR A 270 -12.72 -8.39 1.16
N SER A 271 -11.53 -8.62 1.60
CA SER A 271 -10.31 -8.63 0.80
C SER A 271 -9.62 -10.00 0.96
N ALA A 272 -9.35 -10.73 -0.11
CA ALA A 272 -9.70 -10.51 -1.50
C ALA A 272 -11.24 -10.56 -1.70
N SER A 273 -11.77 -9.72 -2.59
CA SER A 273 -13.21 -9.69 -2.89
C SER A 273 -13.60 -10.54 -4.12
N GLY A 274 -12.68 -11.31 -4.63
CA GLY A 274 -12.92 -12.38 -5.58
C GLY A 274 -13.30 -12.00 -7.01
N PRO A 275 -13.82 -12.98 -7.79
CA PRO A 275 -14.26 -14.31 -7.39
C PRO A 275 -13.15 -15.30 -6.99
N ASN A 276 -11.90 -15.15 -7.47
CA ASN A 276 -10.79 -15.92 -6.93
C ASN A 276 -10.27 -15.22 -5.67
N GLU A 277 -9.99 -15.97 -4.61
CA GLU A 277 -9.28 -15.48 -3.44
C GLU A 277 -7.80 -15.24 -3.78
N PHE A 278 -7.16 -16.21 -4.43
CA PHE A 278 -5.75 -16.15 -4.80
C PHE A 278 -5.57 -15.99 -6.31
N LEU A 279 -4.46 -15.32 -6.69
CA LEU A 279 -4.09 -15.17 -8.10
C LEU A 279 -3.87 -16.53 -8.76
N ASP A 280 -4.70 -16.86 -9.76
CA ASP A 280 -4.66 -18.11 -10.50
C ASP A 280 -4.68 -17.87 -12.01
N LEU A 281 -3.61 -18.30 -12.70
CA LEU A 281 -3.49 -18.19 -14.15
C LEU A 281 -4.38 -19.18 -14.93
N ASN A 282 -4.89 -20.22 -14.25
CA ASN A 282 -5.75 -21.22 -14.89
C ASN A 282 -7.20 -20.75 -15.04
N THR A 283 -7.58 -19.67 -14.40
CA THR A 283 -8.94 -19.13 -14.41
C THR A 283 -8.96 -17.66 -14.87
N PRO A 284 -8.54 -17.37 -16.12
CA PRO A 284 -8.48 -16.00 -16.62
C PRO A 284 -9.87 -15.34 -16.59
N GLY A 285 -9.89 -14.04 -16.27
CA GLY A 285 -11.11 -13.25 -16.10
C GLY A 285 -11.81 -13.43 -14.75
N LYS A 286 -11.23 -14.22 -13.81
CA LYS A 286 -11.73 -14.37 -12.44
C LYS A 286 -10.81 -13.74 -11.38
N ASN A 287 -9.67 -13.23 -11.78
CA ASN A 287 -8.73 -12.56 -10.88
C ASN A 287 -9.10 -11.08 -10.72
N HIS A 288 -10.24 -10.79 -10.07
CA HIS A 288 -10.66 -9.40 -9.91
C HIS A 288 -9.85 -8.72 -8.83
N ASP A 289 -10.17 -8.92 -7.56
CA ASP A 289 -9.35 -8.54 -6.41
C ASP A 289 -8.80 -9.83 -5.80
N VAL A 290 -7.48 -9.98 -5.78
CA VAL A 290 -6.80 -11.22 -5.42
C VAL A 290 -5.68 -10.99 -4.40
N HIS A 291 -5.39 -12.06 -3.65
CA HIS A 291 -4.25 -12.18 -2.74
C HIS A 291 -3.15 -13.10 -3.28
N GLY A 292 -1.97 -13.04 -2.66
CA GLY A 292 -0.83 -13.92 -2.93
C GLY A 292 -0.18 -13.80 -4.32
N PRO A 293 0.94 -14.49 -4.50
CA PRO A 293 1.68 -15.26 -3.50
C PRO A 293 2.48 -14.37 -2.51
N TRP A 294 2.92 -14.95 -1.37
CA TRP A 294 3.77 -14.26 -0.40
C TRP A 294 5.22 -14.74 -0.42
N LYS A 295 5.63 -15.30 -1.52
CA LYS A 295 6.98 -15.85 -1.74
C LYS A 295 7.47 -15.55 -3.14
N TYR A 296 8.78 -15.56 -3.31
CA TYR A 296 9.38 -15.56 -4.65
C TYR A 296 9.08 -16.89 -5.35
N GLY A 297 8.46 -16.82 -6.51
CA GLY A 297 7.97 -18.00 -7.24
C GLY A 297 9.07 -18.82 -7.91
N GLY A 298 10.30 -18.29 -8.05
CA GLY A 298 11.39 -18.92 -8.78
C GLY A 298 11.97 -18.02 -9.87
N VAL A 299 13.12 -18.41 -10.42
CA VAL A 299 13.88 -17.57 -11.37
C VAL A 299 13.19 -17.37 -12.73
N GLU A 300 12.17 -18.14 -13.05
CA GLU A 300 11.33 -18.03 -14.26
C GLU A 300 9.85 -17.89 -13.88
N GLU A 301 9.35 -18.72 -12.96
CA GLU A 301 7.92 -18.82 -12.60
C GLU A 301 7.38 -17.52 -12.01
N HIS A 302 8.20 -16.81 -11.24
CA HIS A 302 7.81 -15.52 -10.67
C HIS A 302 7.47 -14.49 -11.75
N TYR A 303 8.30 -14.42 -12.79
CA TYR A 303 8.12 -13.49 -13.91
C TYR A 303 6.97 -13.90 -14.82
N THR A 304 6.82 -15.21 -15.06
CA THR A 304 5.69 -15.77 -15.82
C THR A 304 4.36 -15.42 -15.15
N LEU A 305 4.25 -15.60 -13.83
CA LEU A 305 3.05 -15.28 -13.06
C LEU A 305 2.62 -13.81 -13.28
N TYR A 306 3.51 -12.86 -13.05
CA TYR A 306 3.17 -11.45 -13.16
C TYR A 306 3.07 -10.95 -14.61
N ASN A 307 3.76 -11.58 -15.56
CA ASN A 307 3.60 -11.27 -16.98
C ASN A 307 2.27 -11.72 -17.57
N GLN A 308 1.65 -12.76 -16.99
CA GLN A 308 0.38 -13.35 -17.44
C GLN A 308 -0.81 -12.99 -16.54
N SER A 309 -0.58 -12.40 -15.38
CA SER A 309 -1.62 -11.95 -14.46
C SER A 309 -2.62 -11.02 -15.17
N ASP A 310 -3.90 -11.25 -14.93
CA ASP A 310 -5.01 -10.41 -15.38
C ASP A 310 -5.78 -9.75 -14.22
N SER A 311 -5.19 -9.76 -13.01
CA SER A 311 -5.79 -9.15 -11.82
C SER A 311 -6.18 -7.69 -12.04
N LEU A 312 -7.38 -7.30 -11.56
CA LEU A 312 -7.87 -5.92 -11.64
C LEU A 312 -7.39 -5.09 -10.44
N LEU A 313 -7.27 -5.73 -9.28
CA LEU A 313 -6.67 -5.22 -8.06
C LEU A 313 -5.86 -6.35 -7.43
N HIS A 314 -4.64 -6.06 -6.96
CA HIS A 314 -3.81 -7.01 -6.22
C HIS A 314 -3.64 -6.49 -4.81
N SER A 315 -4.62 -6.77 -3.96
CA SER A 315 -4.76 -6.15 -2.63
C SER A 315 -3.83 -6.76 -1.57
N GLU A 316 -3.25 -7.93 -1.87
CA GLU A 316 -2.25 -8.51 -1.00
C GLU A 316 -1.30 -9.46 -1.75
N PHE A 317 0.00 -9.24 -1.66
CA PHE A 317 1.05 -10.14 -2.12
C PHE A 317 2.38 -9.73 -1.48
N GLY A 318 3.33 -10.66 -1.41
CA GLY A 318 4.60 -10.37 -0.77
C GLY A 318 5.73 -11.29 -1.22
N VAL A 319 6.92 -10.96 -0.79
CA VAL A 319 8.10 -11.83 -0.87
C VAL A 319 8.82 -11.74 0.46
N ASP A 320 9.13 -12.88 1.07
CA ASP A 320 9.87 -12.93 2.31
C ASP A 320 11.38 -12.71 2.10
N GLY A 321 12.03 -12.20 3.14
CA GLY A 321 13.47 -12.01 3.22
C GLY A 321 13.92 -11.92 4.67
N MET A 322 15.19 -12.20 4.93
CA MET A 322 15.78 -12.13 6.27
C MET A 322 15.63 -10.74 6.88
N ALA A 323 15.48 -10.68 8.21
CA ALA A 323 15.62 -9.44 8.96
C ALA A 323 17.06 -8.89 8.83
N ASN A 324 17.24 -7.60 9.14
CA ASN A 324 18.57 -6.99 9.18
C ASN A 324 19.45 -7.64 10.26
N LEU A 325 20.74 -7.71 10.04
CA LEU A 325 21.68 -8.30 11.00
C LEU A 325 21.62 -7.62 12.38
N SER A 326 21.40 -6.30 12.40
CA SER A 326 21.19 -5.51 13.61
C SER A 326 19.99 -5.98 14.42
N ALA A 327 18.88 -6.30 13.76
CA ALA A 327 17.67 -6.85 14.39
C ALA A 327 17.92 -8.27 14.92
N LEU A 328 18.55 -9.14 14.12
CA LEU A 328 18.88 -10.51 14.56
C LEU A 328 19.74 -10.51 15.82
N LYS A 329 20.74 -9.64 15.92
CA LYS A 329 21.61 -9.50 17.11
C LYS A 329 20.86 -9.07 18.38
N ARG A 330 19.64 -8.52 18.24
CA ARG A 330 18.81 -8.11 19.39
C ARG A 330 17.90 -9.24 19.88
N ILE A 331 17.60 -10.23 19.03
CA ILE A 331 16.60 -11.25 19.30
C ILE A 331 17.16 -12.66 19.41
N LEU A 332 18.39 -12.88 18.93
CA LEU A 332 19.06 -14.17 18.94
C LEU A 332 20.31 -14.10 19.82
N SER A 333 20.58 -15.16 20.58
CA SER A 333 21.85 -15.33 21.26
C SER A 333 22.98 -15.64 20.26
N PRO A 334 24.25 -15.35 20.61
CA PRO A 334 25.37 -15.46 19.67
C PRO A 334 25.51 -16.83 18.98
N GLU A 335 25.20 -17.93 19.68
CA GLU A 335 25.24 -19.28 19.14
C GLU A 335 24.20 -19.58 18.07
N HIS A 336 23.15 -18.74 17.98
CA HIS A 336 22.09 -18.82 16.97
C HIS A 336 22.26 -17.81 15.84
N LEU A 337 23.31 -16.96 15.87
CA LEU A 337 23.66 -16.04 14.76
C LEU A 337 24.46 -16.78 13.69
N THR A 338 23.80 -17.71 13.03
CA THR A 338 24.41 -18.60 12.02
C THR A 338 23.40 -18.89 10.92
N VAL A 339 23.89 -19.18 9.71
CA VAL A 339 23.00 -19.62 8.63
C VAL A 339 22.41 -20.99 8.98
N THR A 340 21.10 -21.07 8.98
CA THR A 340 20.39 -22.32 9.31
C THR A 340 19.04 -22.37 8.60
N ASN A 341 18.55 -23.60 8.40
CA ASN A 341 17.20 -23.87 7.99
C ASN A 341 16.25 -23.70 9.19
N MET A 342 15.17 -22.94 9.02
CA MET A 342 14.19 -22.72 10.11
C MET A 342 13.54 -24.01 10.60
N ARG A 343 13.44 -25.04 9.77
CA ARG A 343 12.87 -26.35 10.16
C ARG A 343 13.74 -27.10 11.16
N GLU A 344 15.05 -26.91 11.10
CA GLU A 344 16.05 -27.61 11.93
C GLU A 344 16.41 -26.81 13.20
N ASN A 345 16.20 -25.50 13.19
CA ASN A 345 16.52 -24.63 14.32
C ASN A 345 15.26 -24.08 14.96
N ILE A 346 14.91 -24.62 16.14
CA ILE A 346 13.68 -24.25 16.85
C ILE A 346 13.63 -22.78 17.28
N VAL A 347 14.78 -22.14 17.52
CA VAL A 347 14.86 -20.71 17.88
C VAL A 347 14.49 -19.84 16.69
N TRP A 348 15.02 -20.14 15.52
CA TRP A 348 14.65 -19.47 14.28
C TRP A 348 13.18 -19.75 13.90
N ARG A 349 12.76 -21.03 14.01
CA ARG A 349 11.40 -21.46 13.72
C ARG A 349 10.37 -20.70 14.55
N HIS A 350 10.65 -20.48 15.84
CA HIS A 350 9.79 -19.72 16.74
C HIS A 350 9.54 -18.28 16.25
N ARG A 351 10.47 -17.70 15.48
CA ARG A 351 10.43 -16.31 14.99
C ARG A 351 10.25 -16.17 13.48
N GLY A 352 9.97 -17.25 12.74
CA GLY A 352 9.87 -17.18 11.28
C GLY A 352 9.41 -18.48 10.60
N GLU A 353 8.65 -19.30 11.28
CA GLU A 353 8.28 -20.66 10.87
C GLU A 353 7.65 -20.78 9.50
N LEU A 354 6.87 -19.79 9.09
CA LEU A 354 6.08 -19.83 7.85
C LEU A 354 6.90 -19.52 6.58
N TRP A 355 8.17 -19.11 6.72
CA TRP A 355 8.95 -18.60 5.61
C TRP A 355 10.07 -19.54 5.19
N ASP A 356 10.07 -19.94 3.89
CA ASP A 356 11.09 -20.81 3.30
C ASP A 356 12.29 -20.01 2.75
N THR A 357 12.68 -18.92 3.42
CA THR A 357 13.73 -17.98 2.99
C THR A 357 15.07 -18.71 2.71
N TYR A 358 15.41 -19.71 3.54
CA TYR A 358 16.63 -20.49 3.36
C TYR A 358 16.63 -21.25 2.04
N ASP A 359 15.61 -22.08 1.79
CA ASP A 359 15.54 -22.95 0.60
C ASP A 359 15.57 -22.12 -0.69
N ARG A 360 14.87 -21.00 -0.73
CA ARG A 360 14.88 -20.09 -1.90
C ARG A 360 16.22 -19.43 -2.12
N THR A 361 16.85 -18.95 -1.07
CA THR A 361 18.17 -18.29 -1.17
C THR A 361 19.22 -19.28 -1.66
N VAL A 362 19.23 -20.50 -1.10
CA VAL A 362 20.15 -21.56 -1.51
C VAL A 362 19.90 -22.04 -2.94
N SER A 363 18.65 -22.11 -3.39
CA SER A 363 18.31 -22.53 -4.75
C SER A 363 18.88 -21.60 -5.83
N ILE A 364 19.12 -20.34 -5.51
CA ILE A 364 19.66 -19.34 -6.46
C ILE A 364 21.16 -19.17 -6.29
N PHE A 365 21.65 -19.06 -5.04
CA PHE A 365 23.02 -18.67 -4.73
C PHE A 365 23.91 -19.83 -4.23
N GLY A 366 23.41 -21.06 -4.20
CA GLY A 366 24.12 -22.21 -3.65
C GLY A 366 24.19 -22.22 -2.11
N SER A 367 24.84 -23.24 -1.55
CA SER A 367 24.92 -23.47 -0.10
C SER A 367 25.81 -22.44 0.59
N PHE A 368 25.41 -21.97 1.77
CA PHE A 368 26.16 -21.06 2.63
C PHE A 368 26.80 -21.81 3.77
N LEU A 369 27.97 -21.37 4.23
CA LEU A 369 28.56 -21.83 5.46
C LEU A 369 27.84 -21.20 6.67
N PRO A 370 27.89 -21.82 7.86
CA PRO A 370 27.26 -21.25 9.06
C PRO A 370 27.66 -19.81 9.37
N GLU A 371 28.90 -19.44 9.11
CA GLU A 371 29.48 -18.12 9.32
C GLU A 371 29.09 -17.07 8.24
N ASP A 372 28.56 -17.48 7.10
CA ASP A 372 28.19 -16.60 5.98
C ASP A 372 26.85 -15.84 6.23
N LEU A 373 26.45 -15.66 7.49
CA LEU A 373 25.13 -15.07 7.82
C LEU A 373 24.90 -13.70 7.19
N SER A 374 25.93 -12.87 7.12
CA SER A 374 25.82 -11.54 6.50
C SER A 374 25.47 -11.63 5.00
N ASP A 375 26.19 -12.45 4.25
CA ASP A 375 25.97 -12.64 2.82
C ASP A 375 24.62 -13.31 2.55
N PHE A 376 24.23 -14.26 3.41
CA PHE A 376 22.92 -14.90 3.34
C PHE A 376 21.78 -13.88 3.51
N ILE A 377 21.88 -12.98 4.49
CA ILE A 377 20.92 -11.89 4.69
C ILE A 377 20.83 -11.02 3.43
N MET A 378 21.98 -10.58 2.90
CA MET A 378 22.01 -9.69 1.72
C MET A 378 21.42 -10.35 0.48
N CYS A 379 21.76 -11.63 0.23
CA CYS A 379 21.20 -12.41 -0.87
C CYS A 379 19.68 -12.62 -0.73
N SER A 380 19.19 -12.96 0.47
CA SER A 380 17.78 -13.16 0.70
C SER A 380 16.97 -11.85 0.56
N GLN A 381 17.50 -10.73 1.06
CA GLN A 381 16.87 -9.43 0.89
C GLN A 381 16.89 -8.94 -0.57
N TYR A 382 17.91 -9.33 -1.36
CA TYR A 382 17.93 -9.07 -2.79
C TYR A 382 16.79 -9.81 -3.51
N ILE A 383 16.54 -11.08 -3.18
CA ILE A 383 15.42 -11.86 -3.75
C ILE A 383 14.09 -11.18 -3.40
N GLN A 384 13.92 -10.77 -2.13
CA GLN A 384 12.74 -10.02 -1.71
C GLN A 384 12.55 -8.75 -2.52
N ALA A 385 13.60 -7.94 -2.64
CA ALA A 385 13.59 -6.65 -3.32
C ALA A 385 13.26 -6.78 -4.80
N GLU A 386 13.92 -7.71 -5.49
CA GLU A 386 13.74 -7.98 -6.92
C GLU A 386 12.34 -8.52 -7.22
N GLY A 387 11.88 -9.49 -6.43
CA GLY A 387 10.57 -10.08 -6.62
C GLY A 387 9.44 -9.04 -6.42
N LEU A 388 9.52 -8.22 -5.38
CA LEU A 388 8.55 -7.15 -5.15
C LEU A 388 8.58 -6.10 -6.27
N ARG A 389 9.77 -5.63 -6.66
CA ARG A 389 9.91 -4.67 -7.76
C ARG A 389 9.21 -5.17 -9.02
N TYR A 390 9.52 -6.43 -9.43
CA TYR A 390 8.95 -6.97 -10.66
C TYR A 390 7.43 -7.06 -10.60
N ALA A 391 6.87 -7.56 -9.51
CA ALA A 391 5.43 -7.66 -9.29
C ALA A 391 4.74 -6.29 -9.40
N LEU A 392 5.27 -5.28 -8.71
CA LEU A 392 4.74 -3.92 -8.71
C LEU A 392 4.78 -3.27 -10.09
N GLU A 393 5.92 -3.38 -10.78
CA GLU A 393 6.07 -2.81 -12.12
C GLU A 393 5.21 -3.55 -13.15
N ALA A 394 5.06 -4.88 -13.05
CA ALA A 394 4.22 -5.67 -13.94
C ALA A 394 2.75 -5.27 -13.81
N ASN A 395 2.24 -5.12 -12.59
CA ASN A 395 0.88 -4.63 -12.34
C ASN A 395 0.71 -3.19 -12.87
N ARG A 396 1.64 -2.27 -12.56
CA ARG A 396 1.58 -0.88 -13.04
C ARG A 396 1.65 -0.76 -14.56
N ARG A 397 2.39 -1.65 -15.27
CA ARG A 397 2.37 -1.68 -16.75
C ARG A 397 0.97 -1.88 -17.32
N ARG A 398 0.05 -2.43 -16.53
CA ARG A 398 -1.35 -2.70 -16.91
C ARG A 398 -2.34 -1.66 -16.38
N ALA A 399 -1.88 -0.54 -15.83
CA ALA A 399 -2.79 0.52 -15.37
C ALA A 399 -3.60 1.11 -16.57
N PHE A 400 -4.92 1.23 -16.51
CA PHE A 400 -5.87 0.95 -15.45
C PHE A 400 -6.71 -0.31 -15.70
N ALA A 401 -6.17 -1.30 -16.43
CA ALA A 401 -6.73 -2.66 -16.38
C ALA A 401 -6.44 -3.30 -15.00
N ASN A 402 -5.26 -3.06 -14.45
CA ASN A 402 -4.98 -3.23 -13.01
C ASN A 402 -5.01 -1.84 -12.35
N CYS A 403 -5.71 -1.71 -11.24
CA CYS A 403 -5.96 -0.43 -10.58
C CYS A 403 -5.18 -0.23 -9.27
N GLY A 404 -4.41 -1.24 -8.83
CA GLY A 404 -3.61 -1.10 -7.63
C GLY A 404 -2.81 -2.34 -7.26
N SER A 405 -1.74 -2.09 -6.51
CA SER A 405 -0.86 -3.11 -5.94
C SER A 405 -0.55 -2.77 -4.49
N ILE A 406 -0.85 -3.69 -3.57
CA ILE A 406 -0.72 -3.47 -2.14
C ILE A 406 0.15 -4.58 -1.55
N VAL A 407 1.37 -4.22 -1.13
CA VAL A 407 2.36 -5.18 -0.65
C VAL A 407 2.01 -5.70 0.76
N TRP A 408 2.03 -6.99 0.97
CA TRP A 408 2.04 -7.62 2.28
C TRP A 408 3.49 -7.89 2.70
N GLN A 409 4.03 -7.18 3.66
CA GLN A 409 3.46 -6.10 4.46
C GLN A 409 4.51 -5.00 4.68
N TYR A 410 4.11 -3.83 5.20
CA TYR A 410 5.08 -2.78 5.44
C TYR A 410 5.94 -3.04 6.69
N ASN A 411 5.29 -3.30 7.83
CA ASN A 411 5.89 -3.42 9.15
C ASN A 411 5.46 -4.70 9.87
N GLU A 412 6.02 -4.95 11.04
CA GLU A 412 5.68 -6.08 11.91
C GLU A 412 5.42 -5.62 13.35
N PRO A 413 4.51 -6.29 14.10
CA PRO A 413 4.18 -5.92 15.48
C PRO A 413 5.18 -6.44 16.51
N CYS A 414 6.06 -7.37 16.15
CA CYS A 414 7.10 -7.95 16.96
C CYS A 414 8.28 -8.40 16.10
N PRO A 415 9.49 -8.50 16.65
CA PRO A 415 10.68 -8.88 15.88
C PRO A 415 10.60 -10.31 15.35
N ASN A 416 10.96 -10.50 14.07
CA ASN A 416 11.08 -11.80 13.41
C ASN A 416 12.47 -12.00 12.80
N VAL A 417 12.87 -13.24 12.53
CA VAL A 417 14.13 -13.56 11.83
C VAL A 417 13.98 -13.41 10.33
N SER A 418 12.78 -13.59 9.79
CA SER A 418 12.43 -13.45 8.38
C SER A 418 10.96 -13.08 8.25
N GLY A 419 10.59 -12.39 7.19
CA GLY A 419 9.21 -12.01 6.90
C GLY A 419 9.12 -11.20 5.63
N THR A 420 7.89 -10.91 5.23
CA THR A 420 7.57 -10.12 4.02
C THR A 420 7.63 -8.60 4.26
N ASN A 421 7.86 -8.16 5.49
CA ASN A 421 7.95 -6.76 5.88
C ASN A 421 9.07 -6.01 5.15
N LEU A 422 8.82 -4.72 4.88
CA LEU A 422 9.77 -3.78 4.25
C LEU A 422 10.63 -3.06 5.29
N GLU A 423 10.10 -2.86 6.49
CA GLU A 423 10.75 -2.25 7.64
C GLU A 423 10.65 -3.22 8.82
N ASP A 424 11.77 -3.47 9.52
CA ASP A 424 11.76 -4.34 10.68
C ASP A 424 11.15 -3.66 11.91
N TYR A 425 10.87 -4.44 12.95
CA TYR A 425 10.26 -3.94 14.19
C TYR A 425 10.99 -2.73 14.80
N TYR A 426 12.30 -2.64 14.62
CA TYR A 426 13.13 -1.55 15.16
C TYR A 426 13.16 -0.31 14.27
N GLY A 427 12.47 -0.35 13.11
CA GLY A 427 12.38 0.75 12.16
C GLY A 427 13.56 0.86 11.21
N GLU A 428 14.31 -0.23 11.02
CA GLU A 428 15.36 -0.31 10.01
C GLU A 428 14.80 -0.88 8.70
N LYS A 429 15.00 -0.15 7.60
CA LYS A 429 14.52 -0.51 6.27
C LYS A 429 15.30 -1.70 5.72
N LYS A 430 14.61 -2.69 5.16
CA LYS A 430 15.20 -3.78 4.37
C LYS A 430 15.47 -3.31 2.94
N LEU A 431 16.26 -4.08 2.16
CA LEU A 431 16.53 -3.73 0.76
C LEU A 431 15.23 -3.59 -0.06
N GLY A 432 14.23 -4.41 0.25
CA GLY A 432 12.91 -4.37 -0.40
C GLY A 432 12.24 -2.99 -0.35
N TYR A 433 12.44 -2.22 0.72
CA TYR A 433 11.92 -0.86 0.84
C TYR A 433 12.38 0.05 -0.31
N TYR A 434 13.67 0.06 -0.62
CA TYR A 434 14.25 0.92 -1.67
C TYR A 434 13.79 0.53 -3.07
N PHE A 435 13.58 -0.76 -3.31
CA PHE A 435 13.09 -1.27 -4.58
C PHE A 435 11.59 -0.94 -4.77
N VAL A 436 10.78 -1.05 -3.72
CA VAL A 436 9.38 -0.60 -3.72
C VAL A 436 9.30 0.91 -3.93
N GLN A 437 10.11 1.70 -3.23
CA GLN A 437 10.21 3.15 -3.41
C GLN A 437 10.47 3.53 -4.86
N ASN A 438 11.42 2.83 -5.51
CA ASN A 438 11.76 3.06 -6.92
C ASN A 438 10.63 2.64 -7.86
N ALA A 439 9.99 1.48 -7.62
CA ALA A 439 8.88 0.98 -8.42
C ALA A 439 7.63 1.88 -8.33
N PHE A 440 7.46 2.59 -7.22
CA PHE A 440 6.34 3.50 -6.98
C PHE A 440 6.62 4.98 -7.30
N ARG A 441 7.81 5.33 -7.83
CA ARG A 441 8.05 6.70 -8.32
C ARG A 441 6.95 7.14 -9.28
N PRO A 442 6.51 8.40 -9.25
CA PRO A 442 5.46 8.90 -10.16
C PRO A 442 5.78 8.66 -11.63
N LEU A 443 7.03 8.88 -12.02
CA LEU A 443 7.56 8.60 -13.35
C LEU A 443 8.69 7.58 -13.23
N THR A 444 8.54 6.41 -13.88
CA THR A 444 9.46 5.28 -13.69
C THR A 444 9.74 4.58 -15.02
N PRO A 445 10.99 4.53 -15.50
CA PRO A 445 11.35 3.60 -16.57
C PRO A 445 11.36 2.17 -16.00
N SER A 446 10.67 1.26 -16.65
CA SER A 446 10.42 -0.13 -16.24
C SER A 446 10.85 -1.11 -17.31
N LEU A 447 11.30 -2.30 -16.91
CA LEU A 447 11.71 -3.36 -17.82
C LEU A 447 10.86 -4.62 -17.63
N ARG A 448 10.31 -5.14 -18.73
CA ARG A 448 9.69 -6.47 -18.76
C ARG A 448 10.73 -7.49 -19.24
N TYR A 449 10.79 -8.61 -18.55
CA TYR A 449 11.64 -9.76 -18.84
C TYR A 449 11.01 -11.06 -18.32
N GLU A 450 11.63 -12.21 -18.59
CA GLU A 450 11.02 -13.51 -18.34
C GLU A 450 11.75 -14.36 -17.30
N LYS A 451 13.01 -14.03 -16.97
CA LYS A 451 13.76 -14.73 -15.93
C LYS A 451 14.92 -13.90 -15.36
N LEU A 452 15.40 -14.30 -14.19
CA LEU A 452 16.48 -13.64 -13.46
C LEU A 452 17.85 -14.28 -13.69
N LEU A 453 17.91 -15.60 -13.87
CA LEU A 453 19.13 -16.39 -13.96
C LEU A 453 19.26 -17.04 -15.34
N TRP A 454 20.36 -16.74 -16.06
CA TRP A 454 20.56 -17.06 -17.47
C TRP A 454 21.77 -17.95 -17.70
N ASN A 455 21.79 -18.70 -18.81
CA ASN A 455 23.00 -19.35 -19.26
C ASN A 455 23.85 -18.38 -20.11
N PRO A 456 25.21 -18.41 -20.03
CA PRO A 456 26.08 -17.67 -20.95
C PRO A 456 25.73 -17.96 -22.41
N GLY A 457 25.71 -16.94 -23.25
CA GLY A 457 25.39 -17.06 -24.68
C GLY A 457 23.93 -17.21 -25.05
N GLU A 458 23.04 -17.36 -24.07
CA GLU A 458 21.59 -17.34 -24.28
C GLU A 458 21.12 -15.94 -24.71
N TYR A 459 20.01 -15.84 -25.46
CA TYR A 459 19.41 -14.54 -25.80
C TYR A 459 18.27 -14.22 -24.85
N GLY A 460 18.39 -13.08 -24.17
CA GLY A 460 17.31 -12.54 -23.35
C GLY A 460 16.45 -11.54 -24.15
N ASP A 461 15.14 -11.71 -24.09
CA ASP A 461 14.17 -10.78 -24.66
C ASP A 461 13.66 -9.80 -23.60
N PHE A 462 13.78 -8.51 -23.91
CA PHE A 462 13.46 -7.42 -22.99
C PHE A 462 12.51 -6.43 -23.64
N ARG A 463 11.67 -5.81 -22.83
CA ARG A 463 10.82 -4.71 -23.29
C ARG A 463 10.77 -3.60 -22.27
N ALA A 464 11.27 -2.42 -22.62
CA ALA A 464 11.19 -1.24 -21.77
C ALA A 464 9.78 -0.63 -21.82
N ALA A 465 9.40 0.00 -20.72
CA ALA A 465 8.20 0.79 -20.57
C ALA A 465 8.49 2.07 -19.77
N ILE A 466 7.64 3.07 -19.88
CA ILE A 466 7.63 4.23 -19.00
C ILE A 466 6.27 4.26 -18.31
N LEU A 467 6.28 4.19 -16.98
CA LEU A 467 5.10 4.23 -16.12
C LEU A 467 4.95 5.65 -15.62
N ASN A 468 3.80 6.28 -15.87
CA ASN A 468 3.58 7.67 -15.55
C ASN A 468 2.23 7.89 -14.84
N ASP A 469 2.27 8.30 -13.57
CA ASP A 469 1.10 8.74 -12.77
C ASP A 469 1.13 10.26 -12.57
N SER A 470 1.99 10.98 -13.28
CA SER A 470 2.17 12.44 -13.16
C SER A 470 1.79 13.16 -14.45
N GLU A 471 2.22 14.39 -14.58
CA GLU A 471 2.00 15.21 -15.76
C GLU A 471 2.63 14.61 -17.02
N CYS A 472 2.25 15.15 -18.18
CA CYS A 472 2.81 14.74 -19.47
C CYS A 472 4.34 14.88 -19.47
N PHE A 473 5.04 13.82 -19.80
CA PHE A 473 6.50 13.80 -19.91
C PHE A 473 6.96 13.79 -21.37
N LYS A 474 7.87 14.68 -21.70
CA LYS A 474 8.56 14.72 -22.99
C LYS A 474 10.06 14.69 -22.80
N GLY A 475 10.76 13.82 -23.58
CA GLY A 475 12.20 13.65 -23.45
C GLY A 475 12.75 12.48 -24.24
N SER A 476 13.74 11.79 -23.67
CA SER A 476 14.34 10.60 -24.28
C SER A 476 14.61 9.52 -23.24
N LEU A 477 14.49 8.26 -23.68
CA LEU A 477 14.93 7.07 -22.93
C LEU A 477 16.20 6.53 -23.57
N LEU A 478 17.27 6.43 -22.77
CA LEU A 478 18.50 5.72 -23.11
C LEU A 478 18.47 4.34 -22.42
N ILE A 479 18.63 3.29 -23.21
CA ILE A 479 18.79 1.91 -22.75
C ILE A 479 20.25 1.53 -22.98
N GLU A 480 20.95 1.13 -21.92
CA GLU A 480 22.32 0.59 -21.99
C GLU A 480 22.38 -0.75 -21.30
N ALA A 481 23.02 -1.74 -21.92
CA ALA A 481 23.32 -3.01 -21.30
C ALA A 481 24.84 -3.19 -21.20
N ARG A 482 25.29 -3.61 -20.02
CA ARG A 482 26.72 -3.76 -19.70
C ARG A 482 26.98 -5.11 -19.06
N SER A 483 28.19 -5.69 -19.33
CA SER A 483 28.68 -6.81 -18.53
C SER A 483 28.99 -6.37 -17.10
N TYR A 484 29.23 -7.33 -16.21
CA TYR A 484 29.64 -7.05 -14.82
C TYR A 484 30.93 -6.23 -14.74
N GLU A 485 31.84 -6.43 -15.70
CA GLU A 485 33.12 -5.71 -15.83
C GLU A 485 32.93 -4.30 -16.43
N GLY A 486 31.69 -3.93 -16.85
CA GLY A 486 31.35 -2.62 -17.36
C GLY A 486 31.41 -2.46 -18.88
N GLU A 487 31.72 -3.54 -19.65
CA GLU A 487 31.71 -3.51 -21.11
C GLU A 487 30.30 -3.17 -21.64
N LEU A 488 30.21 -2.23 -22.59
CA LEU A 488 28.97 -1.86 -23.24
C LEU A 488 28.58 -2.88 -24.31
N LEU A 489 27.52 -3.63 -24.09
CA LEU A 489 27.02 -4.69 -24.97
C LEU A 489 25.89 -4.21 -25.89
N PHE A 490 25.10 -3.25 -25.42
CA PHE A 490 23.97 -2.70 -26.17
C PHE A 490 23.71 -1.25 -25.75
N SER A 491 23.33 -0.40 -26.71
CA SER A 491 22.88 0.96 -26.45
C SER A 491 21.82 1.38 -27.45
N LYS A 492 20.71 1.95 -26.98
CA LYS A 492 19.63 2.48 -27.80
C LYS A 492 19.03 3.71 -27.14
N LYS A 493 18.96 4.82 -27.88
CA LYS A 493 18.28 6.04 -27.44
C LYS A 493 17.02 6.26 -28.28
N SER A 494 15.91 6.58 -27.62
CA SER A 494 14.61 6.84 -28.27
C SER A 494 13.99 8.11 -27.70
N ALA A 495 13.46 8.98 -28.57
CA ALA A 495 12.61 10.08 -28.14
C ALA A 495 11.27 9.53 -27.64
N VAL A 496 10.75 10.10 -26.56
CA VAL A 496 9.52 9.65 -25.93
C VAL A 496 8.61 10.83 -25.58
N LEU A 497 7.30 10.59 -25.73
CA LEU A 497 6.24 11.46 -25.24
C LEU A 497 5.25 10.56 -24.50
N VAL A 498 5.07 10.81 -23.22
CA VAL A 498 4.20 10.01 -22.33
C VAL A 498 3.11 10.94 -21.80
N PRO A 499 1.85 10.75 -22.18
CA PRO A 499 0.76 11.58 -21.67
C PRO A 499 0.62 11.51 -20.15
N GLU A 500 -0.09 12.48 -19.58
CA GLU A 500 -0.45 12.49 -18.16
C GLU A 500 -1.20 11.21 -17.81
N ASN A 501 -0.75 10.54 -16.74
CA ASN A 501 -1.41 9.36 -16.17
C ASN A 501 -1.57 8.19 -17.16
N GLU A 502 -0.61 8.00 -18.07
CA GLU A 502 -0.57 6.92 -19.04
C GLU A 502 0.79 6.21 -19.06
N ASN A 503 0.79 4.97 -19.52
CA ASN A 503 2.00 4.18 -19.68
C ASN A 503 2.41 4.09 -21.16
N LEU A 504 3.71 4.14 -21.44
CA LEU A 504 4.25 3.94 -22.77
C LEU A 504 5.06 2.64 -22.83
N MET A 505 4.65 1.70 -23.68
CA MET A 505 5.41 0.48 -23.97
C MET A 505 6.28 0.70 -25.21
N LEU A 506 7.58 0.39 -25.10
CA LEU A 506 8.53 0.52 -26.22
C LEU A 506 8.63 -0.77 -27.03
N THR A 507 9.31 -0.70 -28.18
CA THR A 507 9.63 -1.88 -29.01
C THR A 507 10.55 -2.83 -28.25
N PRO A 508 10.30 -4.15 -28.25
CA PRO A 508 11.18 -5.16 -27.66
C PRO A 508 12.60 -5.10 -28.26
N PHE A 509 13.56 -5.63 -27.52
CA PHE A 509 14.94 -5.82 -27.95
C PHE A 509 15.52 -7.09 -27.31
N SER A 510 16.51 -7.68 -27.96
CA SER A 510 17.17 -8.91 -27.49
C SER A 510 18.65 -8.66 -27.29
N ILE A 511 19.23 -9.27 -26.26
CA ILE A 511 20.65 -9.16 -25.92
C ILE A 511 21.21 -10.57 -25.67
N ALA A 512 22.39 -10.87 -26.23
CA ALA A 512 23.13 -12.06 -25.86
C ALA A 512 23.67 -11.90 -24.43
N ILE A 513 23.42 -12.89 -23.58
CA ILE A 513 23.87 -12.88 -22.18
C ILE A 513 25.41 -13.08 -22.20
N PRO A 514 26.18 -12.19 -21.56
CA PRO A 514 27.64 -12.29 -21.56
C PRO A 514 28.14 -13.49 -20.74
N ASP A 515 29.35 -13.95 -21.07
CA ASP A 515 30.11 -14.88 -20.21
C ASP A 515 30.80 -14.06 -19.09
N SER A 516 30.01 -13.60 -18.16
CA SER A 516 30.32 -12.65 -17.08
C SER A 516 29.34 -12.89 -15.92
N PRO A 517 29.69 -12.60 -14.67
CA PRO A 517 28.81 -12.87 -13.51
C PRO A 517 27.39 -12.32 -13.61
N ALA A 518 27.24 -11.21 -14.35
CA ALA A 518 25.93 -10.59 -14.54
C ALA A 518 25.87 -9.73 -15.81
N LEU A 519 24.65 -9.55 -16.31
CA LEU A 519 24.24 -8.49 -17.24
C LEU A 519 23.50 -7.42 -16.48
N THR A 520 23.89 -6.15 -16.64
CA THR A 520 23.14 -5.02 -16.07
C THR A 520 22.53 -4.18 -17.18
N ILE A 521 21.21 -3.94 -17.09
CA ILE A 521 20.48 -3.05 -18.00
C ILE A 521 20.10 -1.77 -17.26
N PHE A 522 20.54 -0.64 -17.77
CA PHE A 522 20.16 0.70 -17.29
C PHE A 522 19.12 1.31 -18.21
N LEU A 523 18.05 1.82 -17.63
CA LEU A 523 17.05 2.63 -18.29
C LEU A 523 17.18 4.06 -17.75
N THR A 524 17.70 4.97 -18.56
CA THR A 524 17.91 6.38 -18.17
C THR A 524 16.93 7.28 -18.91
N LEU A 525 15.99 7.83 -18.16
CA LEU A 525 14.98 8.76 -18.67
C LEU A 525 15.43 10.21 -18.45
N MET A 526 15.53 10.98 -19.53
CA MET A 526 15.99 12.36 -19.56
C MET A 526 14.93 13.27 -20.15
N GLY A 527 14.49 14.29 -19.41
CA GLY A 527 13.58 15.32 -19.92
C GLY A 527 14.24 16.24 -20.93
N ASP A 528 13.44 16.93 -21.74
CA ASP A 528 13.92 17.97 -22.66
C ASP A 528 14.53 19.18 -21.93
N SER A 529 14.13 19.42 -20.66
CA SER A 529 14.77 20.40 -19.77
C SER A 529 16.06 19.83 -19.17
N THR A 530 17.14 20.59 -19.20
CA THR A 530 18.44 20.21 -18.65
C THR A 530 18.54 20.33 -17.14
N ASP A 531 17.53 20.91 -16.48
CA ASP A 531 17.58 21.26 -15.04
C ASP A 531 17.16 20.10 -14.12
N ALA A 532 16.38 19.13 -14.63
CA ALA A 532 15.99 17.97 -13.87
C ALA A 532 17.01 16.82 -13.99
N PRO A 533 17.41 16.18 -12.88
CA PRO A 533 18.31 15.03 -12.96
C PRO A 533 17.63 13.86 -13.69
N PRO A 534 18.42 13.02 -14.40
CA PRO A 534 17.87 11.85 -15.06
C PRO A 534 17.27 10.86 -14.06
N ILE A 535 16.19 10.19 -14.45
CA ILE A 535 15.60 9.10 -13.69
C ILE A 535 16.18 7.80 -14.21
N VAL A 536 16.88 7.07 -13.33
CA VAL A 536 17.54 5.81 -13.68
C VAL A 536 16.85 4.63 -12.99
N SER A 537 16.60 3.58 -13.75
CA SER A 537 16.27 2.24 -13.24
C SER A 537 17.35 1.26 -13.69
N GLU A 538 17.81 0.42 -12.76
CA GLU A 538 18.86 -0.57 -12.96
C GLU A 538 18.30 -1.97 -12.76
N TYR A 539 18.55 -2.87 -13.70
CA TYR A 539 18.12 -4.27 -13.68
C TYR A 539 19.34 -5.17 -13.85
N VAL A 540 19.53 -6.07 -12.89
CA VAL A 540 20.67 -6.98 -12.88
C VAL A 540 20.19 -8.41 -13.07
N PHE A 541 20.73 -9.09 -14.07
CA PHE A 541 20.46 -10.46 -14.45
C PHE A 541 21.68 -11.30 -14.16
N PHE A 542 21.51 -12.35 -13.37
CA PHE A 542 22.62 -13.25 -13.04
C PHE A 542 22.91 -14.20 -14.19
N THR A 543 24.17 -14.53 -14.35
CA THR A 543 24.65 -15.60 -15.25
C THR A 543 25.04 -16.80 -14.40
N LYS A 544 24.63 -18.00 -14.83
CA LYS A 544 24.94 -19.25 -14.13
C LYS A 544 26.44 -19.49 -14.12
N GLY A 545 26.99 -19.66 -12.93
CA GLY A 545 28.34 -20.16 -12.73
C GLY A 545 28.48 -21.66 -13.10
N PRO A 546 29.67 -22.23 -12.94
CA PRO A 546 29.92 -23.63 -13.26
C PRO A 546 29.07 -24.64 -12.46
N ASP A 547 28.63 -24.27 -11.28
CA ASP A 547 27.73 -25.05 -10.40
C ASP A 547 26.23 -24.82 -10.68
N GLY A 548 25.92 -23.98 -11.67
CA GLY A 548 24.55 -23.63 -12.05
C GLY A 548 23.90 -22.55 -11.19
N THR A 549 24.63 -21.94 -10.24
CA THR A 549 24.11 -20.91 -9.32
C THR A 549 24.56 -19.50 -9.71
N ALA A 550 23.91 -18.50 -9.14
CA ALA A 550 24.27 -17.09 -9.28
C ALA A 550 25.46 -16.73 -8.37
N GLN A 551 26.31 -15.80 -8.79
CA GLN A 551 27.40 -15.30 -7.94
C GLN A 551 26.86 -14.38 -6.83
N ARG A 552 27.10 -14.74 -5.57
CA ARG A 552 26.67 -13.99 -4.36
C ARG A 552 27.21 -12.58 -4.32
N SER A 553 28.47 -12.39 -4.73
CA SER A 553 29.14 -11.08 -4.72
C SER A 553 28.38 -10.01 -5.48
N VAL A 554 27.64 -10.39 -6.53
CA VAL A 554 26.78 -9.45 -7.28
C VAL A 554 25.62 -8.96 -6.42
N ALA A 555 24.90 -9.85 -5.73
CA ALA A 555 23.79 -9.49 -4.84
C ALA A 555 24.28 -8.69 -3.61
N VAL A 556 25.43 -9.05 -3.05
CA VAL A 556 26.08 -8.32 -1.94
C VAL A 556 26.43 -6.89 -2.37
N ALA A 557 27.04 -6.71 -3.53
CA ALA A 557 27.40 -5.40 -4.06
C ALA A 557 26.16 -4.51 -4.29
N LEU A 558 25.07 -5.09 -4.78
CA LEU A 558 23.79 -4.37 -4.95
C LEU A 558 23.19 -3.97 -3.59
N TYR A 559 23.19 -4.88 -2.62
CA TYR A 559 22.72 -4.58 -1.27
C TYR A 559 23.49 -3.39 -0.67
N GLU A 560 24.81 -3.42 -0.71
CA GLU A 560 25.66 -2.35 -0.21
C GLU A 560 25.44 -1.01 -0.95
N LYS A 561 25.20 -1.05 -2.26
CA LYS A 561 24.93 0.13 -3.08
C LYS A 561 23.65 0.86 -2.65
N TYR A 562 22.58 0.12 -2.36
CA TYR A 562 21.26 0.70 -2.08
C TYR A 562 21.01 1.00 -0.61
N LYS A 563 21.76 0.36 0.32
CA LYS A 563 21.63 0.61 1.77
C LYS A 563 22.68 1.59 2.34
N LYS A 564 23.54 2.13 1.51
CA LYS A 564 24.43 3.26 1.88
C LYS A 564 23.65 4.57 1.79
#